data_482b82a1686fa0d2ceb10793e9acd594
#
_entry.id   482b82a1686fa0d2ceb10793e9acd594
#
_cell.length_a   1.000
_cell.length_b   1.000
_cell.length_c   1.000
_cell.angle_alpha   90.00
_cell.angle_beta   90.00
_cell.angle_gamma   90.00
#
_symmetry.space_group_name_H-M   'P 1'
#
loop_
_entity.id
_entity.type
_entity.pdbx_description
1 polymer ?
#
loop_
_entity_poly.entity_id
_entity_poly.type
_entity_poly.pdbx_seq_one_letter_code
_entity_poly.pdbx_strand_id
1 'polypeptide(L)'
;ALAAGVDFYQQVMAAVDALPPQVFRLCKFGRMESGTVRNAVSAHTVLEGSLRAFQDEAFTGLQARIRAIGSAVAQKSGCQVEVTMNDGYPAVMNPGALFDRVLASGLEFVQLDAPVMITEDFSWYQRQLSGMFFFLGVGPAPALHAADFQFDEAALQRGADFWEQLARQYRP
;
A
#
# COMPACT_ATOMS: atom_id res chain seq x y z
N ALA A 1 -14.42 5.66 25.48
CA ALA A 1 -13.64 5.65 24.21
C ALA A 1 -13.61 4.27 23.55
N LEU A 2 -13.49 3.13 24.30
CA LEU A 2 -13.38 1.78 23.72
C LEU A 2 -14.51 1.45 22.73
N ALA A 3 -15.78 1.61 23.13
CA ALA A 3 -16.92 1.32 22.26
C ALA A 3 -16.93 2.21 20.99
N ALA A 4 -16.54 3.47 21.13
CA ALA A 4 -16.40 4.38 19.97
C ALA A 4 -15.30 3.91 19.01
N GLY A 5 -14.16 3.44 19.53
CA GLY A 5 -13.09 2.88 18.71
C GLY A 5 -13.51 1.61 17.96
N VAL A 6 -14.25 0.72 18.61
CA VAL A 6 -14.81 -0.48 17.95
C VAL A 6 -15.83 -0.11 16.88
N ASP A 7 -16.74 0.83 17.16
CA ASP A 7 -17.73 1.32 16.18
C ASP A 7 -17.05 1.95 14.96
N PHE A 8 -16.02 2.78 15.18
CA PHE A 8 -15.20 3.35 14.11
C PHE A 8 -14.55 2.26 13.26
N TYR A 9 -13.87 1.30 13.88
CA TYR A 9 -13.24 0.19 13.17
C TYR A 9 -14.25 -0.56 12.27
N GLN A 10 -15.40 -0.95 12.84
CA GLN A 10 -16.41 -1.70 12.12
C GLN A 10 -16.95 -0.93 10.91
N GLN A 11 -17.25 0.37 11.08
CA GLN A 11 -17.75 1.20 10.00
C GLN A 11 -16.71 1.42 8.89
N VAL A 12 -15.44 1.60 9.25
CA VAL A 12 -14.36 1.73 8.27
C VAL A 12 -14.20 0.44 7.47
N MET A 13 -14.14 -0.72 8.14
CA MET A 13 -14.01 -2.00 7.44
C MET A 13 -15.21 -2.25 6.53
N ALA A 14 -16.43 -1.99 6.98
CA ALA A 14 -17.62 -2.10 6.14
C ALA A 14 -17.58 -1.17 4.91
N ALA A 15 -17.08 0.06 5.08
CA ALA A 15 -16.94 1.01 3.96
C ALA A 15 -15.89 0.55 2.93
N VAL A 16 -14.80 -0.07 3.38
CA VAL A 16 -13.78 -0.66 2.51
C VAL A 16 -14.32 -1.88 1.76
N ASP A 17 -15.04 -2.75 2.45
CA ASP A 17 -15.61 -3.97 1.87
C ASP A 17 -16.73 -3.69 0.86
N ALA A 18 -17.43 -2.56 1.02
CA ALA A 18 -18.48 -2.13 0.11
C ALA A 18 -17.96 -1.67 -1.28
N LEU A 19 -16.65 -1.43 -1.44
CA LEU A 19 -16.09 -1.09 -2.74
C LEU A 19 -16.13 -2.30 -3.69
N PRO A 20 -16.31 -2.07 -5.00
CA PRO A 20 -16.32 -3.15 -6.00
C PRO A 20 -15.02 -3.98 -5.94
N PRO A 21 -15.08 -5.30 -6.21
CA PRO A 21 -13.89 -6.17 -6.19
C PRO A 21 -12.77 -5.74 -7.15
N GLN A 22 -13.11 -5.03 -8.23
CA GLN A 22 -12.16 -4.49 -9.22
C GLN A 22 -11.32 -3.33 -8.68
N VAL A 23 -11.75 -2.71 -7.58
CA VAL A 23 -10.97 -1.67 -6.90
C VAL A 23 -9.97 -2.35 -5.97
N PHE A 24 -8.73 -2.47 -6.43
CA PHE A 24 -7.64 -3.02 -5.62
C PHE A 24 -7.33 -2.07 -4.46
N ARG A 25 -7.61 -2.52 -3.25
CA ARG A 25 -7.40 -1.76 -2.00
C ARG A 25 -7.01 -2.68 -0.86
N LEU A 26 -6.36 -2.07 0.12
CA LEU A 26 -6.04 -2.69 1.39
C LEU A 26 -6.30 -1.67 2.49
N CYS A 27 -7.09 -2.04 3.49
CA CYS A 27 -7.18 -1.32 4.74
C CYS A 27 -7.02 -2.34 5.88
N LYS A 28 -6.04 -2.11 6.74
CA LYS A 28 -5.78 -2.97 7.89
C LYS A 28 -5.40 -2.11 9.09
N PHE A 29 -5.98 -2.43 10.23
CA PHE A 29 -5.54 -1.89 11.51
C PHE A 29 -4.62 -2.93 12.17
N GLY A 30 -3.40 -2.53 12.46
CA GLY A 30 -2.38 -3.38 13.09
C GLY A 30 -2.34 -3.23 14.60
N ARG A 31 -2.93 -2.14 15.12
CA ARG A 31 -2.91 -1.84 16.55
C ARG A 31 -4.20 -1.19 17.00
N MET A 32 -4.70 -1.62 18.16
CA MET A 32 -5.78 -0.96 18.91
C MET A 32 -5.43 -1.01 20.38
N GLU A 33 -5.35 0.15 21.02
CA GLU A 33 -5.10 0.27 22.45
C GLU A 33 -6.19 1.08 23.12
N SER A 34 -6.72 0.58 24.25
CA SER A 34 -7.79 1.25 24.96
C SER A 34 -7.85 0.87 26.44
N GLY A 35 -7.92 1.90 27.28
CA GLY A 35 -8.05 1.72 28.73
C GLY A 35 -6.77 1.19 29.40
N THR A 36 -6.80 1.17 30.72
CA THR A 36 -5.67 0.71 31.57
C THR A 36 -6.08 -0.34 32.59
N VAL A 37 -7.34 -0.39 32.95
CA VAL A 37 -7.89 -1.31 33.97
C VAL A 37 -9.25 -1.84 33.56
N ARG A 38 -9.55 -3.06 33.95
CA ARG A 38 -10.77 -3.77 33.53
C ARG A 38 -12.12 -3.23 34.10
N ASN A 39 -12.04 -2.50 35.19
CA ASN A 39 -13.21 -2.02 35.94
C ASN A 39 -13.44 -0.51 35.82
N ALA A 40 -12.77 0.17 34.91
CA ALA A 40 -13.00 1.57 34.60
C ALA A 40 -13.32 1.76 33.10
N VAL A 41 -14.17 2.74 32.81
CA VAL A 41 -14.46 3.13 31.41
C VAL A 41 -13.23 3.74 30.80
N SER A 42 -12.81 3.23 29.65
CA SER A 42 -11.68 3.75 28.90
C SER A 42 -11.91 5.22 28.52
N ALA A 43 -10.96 6.08 28.87
CA ALA A 43 -10.96 7.49 28.52
C ALA A 43 -10.38 7.74 27.11
N HIS A 44 -9.49 6.86 26.65
CA HIS A 44 -8.77 7.03 25.40
C HIS A 44 -8.65 5.71 24.62
N THR A 45 -8.75 5.79 23.29
CA THR A 45 -8.53 4.66 22.38
C THR A 45 -7.72 5.14 21.20
N VAL A 46 -6.68 4.40 20.84
CA VAL A 46 -5.86 4.62 19.65
C VAL A 46 -6.03 3.46 18.69
N LEU A 47 -6.25 3.75 17.43
CA LEU A 47 -6.20 2.79 16.34
C LEU A 47 -5.14 3.24 15.33
N GLU A 48 -4.25 2.32 14.94
CA GLU A 48 -3.24 2.55 13.93
C GLU A 48 -3.38 1.53 12.81
N GLY A 49 -3.34 2.01 11.58
CA GLY A 49 -3.58 1.16 10.41
C GLY A 49 -2.92 1.69 9.15
N SER A 50 -3.08 0.91 8.08
CA SER A 50 -2.60 1.24 6.75
C SER A 50 -3.75 1.22 5.76
N LEU A 51 -3.79 2.24 4.89
CA LEU A 51 -4.69 2.33 3.75
C LEU A 51 -3.85 2.37 2.48
N ARG A 52 -4.21 1.52 1.50
CA ARG A 52 -3.60 1.50 0.16
C ARG A 52 -4.69 1.31 -0.88
N ALA A 53 -4.54 1.94 -2.03
CA ALA A 53 -5.36 1.68 -3.22
C ALA A 53 -4.54 1.94 -4.48
N PHE A 54 -4.88 1.26 -5.59
CA PHE A 54 -4.21 1.49 -6.87
C PHE A 54 -4.75 2.73 -7.59
N GLN A 55 -6.04 3.03 -7.41
CA GLN A 55 -6.65 4.21 -8.01
C GLN A 55 -6.61 5.38 -7.02
N ASP A 56 -6.09 6.53 -7.47
CA ASP A 56 -6.01 7.76 -6.67
C ASP A 56 -7.40 8.20 -6.18
N GLU A 57 -8.42 8.07 -7.01
CA GLU A 57 -9.81 8.42 -6.68
C GLU A 57 -10.37 7.50 -5.57
N ALA A 58 -10.04 6.21 -5.62
CA ALA A 58 -10.43 5.26 -4.59
C ALA A 58 -9.73 5.57 -3.26
N PHE A 59 -8.44 5.91 -3.31
CA PHE A 59 -7.66 6.29 -2.14
C PHE A 59 -8.22 7.54 -1.47
N THR A 60 -8.39 8.63 -2.23
CA THR A 60 -8.92 9.90 -1.72
C THR A 60 -10.37 9.79 -1.25
N GLY A 61 -11.18 9.02 -1.99
CA GLY A 61 -12.55 8.72 -1.59
C GLY A 61 -12.64 7.96 -0.27
N LEU A 62 -11.78 6.96 -0.06
CA LEU A 62 -11.71 6.25 1.21
C LEU A 62 -11.21 7.15 2.36
N GLN A 63 -10.21 7.99 2.12
CA GLN A 63 -9.77 8.97 3.13
C GLN A 63 -10.91 9.89 3.57
N ALA A 64 -11.65 10.45 2.62
CA ALA A 64 -12.80 11.30 2.91
C ALA A 64 -13.89 10.53 3.69
N ARG A 65 -14.17 9.29 3.29
CA ARG A 65 -15.14 8.43 3.96
C ARG A 65 -14.75 8.11 5.40
N ILE A 66 -13.48 7.78 5.64
CA ILE A 66 -12.97 7.47 6.98
C ILE A 66 -13.08 8.71 7.90
N ARG A 67 -12.75 9.91 7.40
CA ARG A 67 -12.95 11.15 8.16
C ARG A 67 -14.42 11.40 8.49
N ALA A 68 -15.32 11.15 7.54
CA ALA A 68 -16.76 11.29 7.77
C ALA A 68 -17.27 10.28 8.81
N ILE A 69 -16.79 9.05 8.80
CA ILE A 69 -17.07 8.04 9.82
C ILE A 69 -16.58 8.53 11.19
N GLY A 70 -15.37 9.07 11.27
CA GLY A 70 -14.87 9.66 12.53
C GLY A 70 -15.78 10.74 13.09
N SER A 71 -16.26 11.66 12.24
CA SER A 71 -17.21 12.70 12.62
C SER A 71 -18.55 12.11 13.10
N ALA A 72 -19.07 11.09 12.42
CA ALA A 72 -20.32 10.43 12.80
C ALA A 72 -20.20 9.69 14.14
N VAL A 73 -19.09 9.00 14.36
CA VAL A 73 -18.81 8.33 15.63
C VAL A 73 -18.66 9.32 16.77
N ALA A 74 -18.00 10.48 16.53
CA ALA A 74 -17.91 11.56 17.52
C ALA A 74 -19.28 12.07 17.95
N GLN A 75 -20.15 12.37 17.00
CA GLN A 75 -21.52 12.83 17.26
C GLN A 75 -22.34 11.79 18.04
N LYS A 76 -22.27 10.53 17.63
CA LYS A 76 -23.04 9.43 18.24
C LYS A 76 -22.57 9.12 19.67
N SER A 77 -21.27 9.12 19.91
CA SER A 77 -20.66 8.67 21.17
C SER A 77 -20.42 9.79 22.19
N GLY A 78 -20.43 11.07 21.76
CA GLY A 78 -19.98 12.19 22.56
C GLY A 78 -18.48 12.25 22.82
N CYS A 79 -17.70 11.38 22.16
CA CYS A 79 -16.24 11.39 22.23
C CYS A 79 -15.64 12.41 21.25
N GLN A 80 -14.48 12.96 21.57
CA GLN A 80 -13.64 13.58 20.53
C GLN A 80 -13.00 12.46 19.68
N VAL A 81 -13.08 12.62 18.36
CA VAL A 81 -12.45 11.70 17.41
C VAL A 81 -11.56 12.52 16.48
N GLU A 82 -10.29 12.22 16.49
CA GLU A 82 -9.31 12.77 15.58
C GLU A 82 -8.87 11.69 14.59
N VAL A 83 -8.87 12.02 13.30
CA VAL A 83 -8.43 11.13 12.22
C VAL A 83 -7.29 11.80 11.47
N THR A 84 -6.07 11.34 11.74
CA THR A 84 -4.86 11.76 11.03
C THR A 84 -4.51 10.77 9.93
N MET A 85 -4.17 11.27 8.77
CA MET A 85 -3.72 10.48 7.63
C MET A 85 -2.62 11.23 6.90
N ASN A 86 -1.60 10.51 6.46
CA ASN A 86 -0.63 11.01 5.50
C ASN A 86 -1.12 10.75 4.07
N ASP A 87 -0.54 11.46 3.11
CA ASP A 87 -0.92 11.33 1.70
C ASP A 87 -0.42 10.03 1.07
N GLY A 88 0.53 9.33 1.73
CA GLY A 88 1.11 8.08 1.25
C GLY A 88 1.93 8.26 -0.03
N TYR A 89 2.09 7.17 -0.76
CA TYR A 89 2.73 7.13 -2.07
C TYR A 89 1.68 6.83 -3.15
N PRO A 90 1.76 7.47 -4.33
CA PRO A 90 0.97 7.05 -5.48
C PRO A 90 1.18 5.58 -5.81
N ALA A 91 0.27 4.97 -6.54
CA ALA A 91 0.51 3.63 -7.07
C ALA A 91 1.62 3.65 -8.13
N VAL A 92 2.49 2.65 -8.11
CA VAL A 92 3.41 2.38 -9.22
C VAL A 92 2.61 1.70 -10.33
N MET A 93 2.55 2.35 -11.50
CA MET A 93 1.85 1.86 -12.68
C MET A 93 2.80 1.83 -13.87
N ASN A 94 3.21 0.64 -14.28
CA ASN A 94 4.06 0.49 -15.47
C ASN A 94 3.29 0.91 -16.73
N PRO A 95 3.77 1.92 -17.49
CA PRO A 95 3.08 2.36 -18.70
C PRO A 95 3.04 1.25 -19.75
N GLY A 96 1.84 0.98 -20.33
CA GLY A 96 1.65 -0.11 -21.29
C GLY A 96 2.63 -0.04 -22.47
N ALA A 97 2.83 1.16 -23.04
CA ALA A 97 3.77 1.32 -24.16
C ALA A 97 5.23 0.97 -23.80
N LEU A 98 5.69 1.24 -22.57
CA LEU A 98 7.00 0.80 -22.11
C LEU A 98 7.04 -0.70 -21.85
N PHE A 99 5.96 -1.25 -21.27
CA PHE A 99 5.83 -2.68 -21.05
C PHE A 99 5.92 -3.44 -22.37
N ASP A 100 5.15 -3.03 -23.40
CA ASP A 100 5.18 -3.65 -24.72
C ASP A 100 6.57 -3.60 -25.38
N ARG A 101 7.30 -2.50 -25.21
CA ARG A 101 8.68 -2.38 -25.71
C ARG A 101 9.63 -3.34 -25.01
N VAL A 102 9.51 -3.48 -23.69
CA VAL A 102 10.33 -4.44 -22.93
C VAL A 102 9.95 -5.87 -23.32
N LEU A 103 8.68 -6.17 -23.50
CA LEU A 103 8.24 -7.48 -23.97
C LEU A 103 8.83 -7.81 -25.35
N ALA A 104 8.83 -6.85 -26.28
CA ALA A 104 9.40 -7.00 -27.61
C ALA A 104 10.93 -7.09 -27.63
N SER A 105 11.61 -6.72 -26.55
CA SER A 105 13.08 -6.73 -26.46
C SER A 105 13.68 -8.14 -26.42
N GLY A 106 12.87 -9.17 -26.09
CA GLY A 106 13.32 -10.53 -25.90
C GLY A 106 14.07 -10.78 -24.57
N LEU A 107 14.08 -9.81 -23.67
CA LEU A 107 14.62 -10.01 -22.32
C LEU A 107 13.72 -10.96 -21.52
N GLU A 108 14.33 -11.83 -20.76
CA GLU A 108 13.61 -12.77 -19.90
C GLU A 108 13.11 -12.04 -18.64
N PHE A 109 11.81 -12.01 -18.45
CA PHE A 109 11.15 -11.58 -17.22
C PHE A 109 9.79 -12.26 -17.06
N VAL A 110 9.29 -12.27 -15.85
CA VAL A 110 7.99 -12.84 -15.51
C VAL A 110 6.98 -11.71 -15.29
N GLN A 111 5.89 -11.73 -16.04
CA GLN A 111 4.76 -10.86 -15.77
C GLN A 111 4.00 -11.41 -14.56
N LEU A 112 3.71 -10.54 -13.60
CA LEU A 112 2.88 -10.89 -12.45
C LEU A 112 1.40 -10.97 -12.87
N ASP A 113 0.70 -12.00 -12.41
CA ASP A 113 -0.73 -12.22 -12.72
C ASP A 113 -1.64 -11.21 -12.00
N ALA A 114 -1.17 -10.60 -10.93
CA ALA A 114 -1.93 -9.64 -10.13
C ALA A 114 -1.03 -8.52 -9.57
N PRO A 115 -1.63 -7.35 -9.31
CA PRO A 115 -0.93 -6.25 -8.66
C PRO A 115 -0.45 -6.62 -7.25
N VAL A 116 0.70 -6.08 -6.83
CA VAL A 116 1.27 -6.27 -5.49
C VAL A 116 1.00 -5.04 -4.64
N MET A 117 0.33 -5.20 -3.49
CA MET A 117 -0.04 -4.10 -2.60
C MET A 117 1.09 -3.71 -1.65
N ILE A 118 2.23 -3.29 -2.22
CA ILE A 118 3.36 -2.72 -1.50
C ILE A 118 3.40 -1.20 -1.64
N THR A 119 4.29 -0.56 -0.92
CA THR A 119 4.58 0.88 -1.04
C THR A 119 5.94 1.05 -1.68
N GLU A 120 6.02 1.92 -2.70
CA GLU A 120 7.25 2.12 -3.46
C GLU A 120 7.39 3.59 -3.87
N ASP A 121 8.53 4.21 -3.55
CA ASP A 121 8.78 5.63 -3.81
C ASP A 121 9.05 5.92 -5.29
N PHE A 122 9.36 4.92 -6.09
CA PHE A 122 9.47 5.04 -7.55
C PHE A 122 8.24 5.65 -8.20
N SER A 123 7.08 5.54 -7.56
CA SER A 123 5.83 6.18 -7.97
C SER A 123 5.97 7.70 -8.15
N TRP A 124 6.81 8.37 -7.37
CA TRP A 124 7.06 9.81 -7.49
C TRP A 124 7.86 10.15 -8.75
N TYR A 125 8.80 9.29 -9.16
CA TYR A 125 9.48 9.44 -10.46
C TYR A 125 8.50 9.30 -11.61
N GLN A 126 7.55 8.36 -11.51
CA GLN A 126 6.51 8.17 -12.54
C GLN A 126 5.54 9.34 -12.68
N ARG A 127 5.42 10.22 -11.66
CA ARG A 127 4.66 11.48 -11.78
C ARG A 127 5.37 12.52 -12.65
N GLN A 128 6.67 12.39 -12.86
CA GLN A 128 7.48 13.34 -13.64
C GLN A 128 7.94 12.75 -14.97
N LEU A 129 8.21 11.47 -15.02
CA LEU A 129 8.80 10.78 -16.16
C LEU A 129 8.05 9.46 -16.40
N SER A 130 7.98 9.07 -17.66
CA SER A 130 7.52 7.71 -18.00
C SER A 130 8.60 6.72 -17.58
N GLY A 131 8.33 5.89 -16.60
CA GLY A 131 9.27 4.93 -16.04
C GLY A 131 8.64 3.57 -15.80
N MET A 132 9.44 2.52 -15.84
CA MET A 132 9.02 1.15 -15.60
C MET A 132 9.75 0.58 -14.38
N PHE A 133 8.99 -0.06 -13.51
CA PHE A 133 9.47 -0.69 -12.29
C PHE A 133 9.50 -2.20 -12.45
N PHE A 134 10.55 -2.83 -11.93
CA PHE A 134 10.73 -4.28 -11.95
C PHE A 134 11.09 -4.79 -10.55
N PHE A 135 10.64 -5.99 -10.25
CA PHE A 135 11.15 -6.73 -9.10
C PHE A 135 12.32 -7.61 -9.53
N LEU A 136 13.40 -7.59 -8.75
CA LEU A 136 14.48 -8.56 -8.89
C LEU A 136 14.20 -9.75 -7.98
N GLY A 137 13.96 -10.93 -8.56
CA GLY A 137 13.80 -12.17 -7.81
C GLY A 137 15.13 -12.59 -7.19
N VAL A 138 15.16 -12.76 -5.89
CA VAL A 138 16.36 -13.14 -5.12
C VAL A 138 16.32 -14.62 -4.64
N GLY A 139 15.30 -15.38 -5.10
CA GLY A 139 15.11 -16.76 -4.66
C GLY A 139 14.50 -16.86 -3.26
N PRO A 140 14.52 -18.06 -2.66
CA PRO A 140 14.06 -18.26 -1.29
C PRO A 140 14.91 -17.46 -0.32
N ALA A 141 14.29 -16.55 0.41
CA ALA A 141 14.93 -15.69 1.39
C ALA A 141 13.97 -15.41 2.55
N PRO A 142 14.45 -15.00 3.74
CA PRO A 142 13.62 -14.42 4.77
C PRO A 142 12.82 -13.22 4.24
N ALA A 143 11.76 -12.85 4.94
CA ALA A 143 10.93 -11.72 4.53
C ALA A 143 11.75 -10.42 4.42
N LEU A 144 11.41 -9.58 3.45
CA LEU A 144 11.98 -8.23 3.36
C LEU A 144 11.86 -7.51 4.71
N HIS A 145 12.92 -6.80 5.09
CA HIS A 145 13.05 -6.09 6.39
C HIS A 145 13.16 -7.00 7.63
N ALA A 146 13.26 -8.33 7.47
CA ALA A 146 13.64 -9.19 8.59
C ALA A 146 15.11 -8.94 8.97
N ALA A 147 15.43 -9.05 10.27
CA ALA A 147 16.79 -8.81 10.76
C ALA A 147 17.82 -9.82 10.22
N ASP A 148 17.35 -10.99 9.81
CA ASP A 148 18.12 -12.08 9.22
C ASP A 148 17.98 -12.14 7.69
N PHE A 149 17.47 -11.08 7.05
CA PHE A 149 17.34 -11.03 5.60
C PHE A 149 18.69 -11.23 4.91
N GLN A 150 18.79 -12.29 4.12
CA GLN A 150 19.94 -12.63 3.29
C GLN A 150 19.43 -13.21 1.97
N PHE A 151 20.17 -13.02 0.91
CA PHE A 151 19.87 -13.57 -0.41
C PHE A 151 21.16 -13.96 -1.14
N ASP A 152 21.04 -14.78 -2.17
CA ASP A 152 22.15 -15.13 -3.05
C ASP A 152 22.61 -13.92 -3.86
N GLU A 153 23.83 -13.44 -3.61
CA GLU A 153 24.42 -12.27 -4.27
C GLU A 153 24.54 -12.44 -5.80
N ALA A 154 24.46 -13.66 -6.32
CA ALA A 154 24.38 -13.89 -7.77
C ALA A 154 23.13 -13.20 -8.40
N ALA A 155 22.11 -12.88 -7.61
CA ALA A 155 20.97 -12.08 -8.05
C ALA A 155 21.39 -10.68 -8.52
N LEU A 156 22.40 -10.08 -7.90
CA LEU A 156 22.90 -8.74 -8.27
C LEU A 156 23.46 -8.74 -9.69
N GLN A 157 24.22 -9.78 -10.05
CA GLN A 157 24.74 -9.90 -11.41
C GLN A 157 23.60 -10.05 -12.43
N ARG A 158 22.59 -10.85 -12.14
CA ARG A 158 21.40 -10.98 -13.01
C ARG A 158 20.68 -9.65 -13.20
N GLY A 159 20.54 -8.89 -12.12
CA GLY A 159 19.95 -7.54 -12.20
C GLY A 159 20.78 -6.58 -13.03
N ALA A 160 22.11 -6.57 -12.86
CA ALA A 160 23.03 -5.74 -13.63
C ALA A 160 22.98 -6.10 -15.12
N ASP A 161 23.03 -7.40 -15.46
CA ASP A 161 22.97 -7.89 -16.83
C ASP A 161 21.63 -7.50 -17.51
N PHE A 162 20.53 -7.60 -16.78
CA PHE A 162 19.21 -7.18 -17.26
C PHE A 162 19.20 -5.68 -17.62
N TRP A 163 19.67 -4.84 -16.70
CA TRP A 163 19.72 -3.39 -16.94
C TRP A 163 20.67 -3.01 -18.05
N GLU A 164 21.82 -3.66 -18.16
CA GLU A 164 22.77 -3.41 -19.26
C GLU A 164 22.13 -3.74 -20.61
N GLN A 165 21.49 -4.92 -20.72
CA GLN A 165 20.83 -5.32 -21.96
C GLN A 165 19.68 -4.38 -22.31
N LEU A 166 18.84 -4.00 -21.33
CA LEU A 166 17.76 -3.05 -21.54
C LEU A 166 18.29 -1.70 -22.02
N ALA A 167 19.33 -1.16 -21.36
CA ALA A 167 19.93 0.12 -21.73
C ALA A 167 20.54 0.11 -23.15
N ARG A 168 21.15 -1.00 -23.57
CA ARG A 168 21.70 -1.16 -24.93
C ARG A 168 20.61 -1.13 -26.00
N GLN A 169 19.44 -1.65 -25.70
CA GLN A 169 18.29 -1.67 -26.62
C GLN A 169 17.47 -0.37 -26.57
N TYR A 170 17.53 0.34 -25.44
CA TYR A 170 16.81 1.58 -25.23
C TYR A 170 17.65 2.78 -25.66
N ARG A 171 17.95 2.87 -26.96
CA ARG A 171 18.54 4.08 -27.52
C ARG A 171 17.43 5.06 -27.87
N PRO A 172 17.57 6.36 -27.49
CA PRO A 172 16.62 7.40 -27.84
C PRO A 172 16.52 7.58 -29.35
#